data_91a71f3ac71af8e28fa667d96131c526
#
_entry.id   91a71f3ac71af8e28fa667d96131c526
#
_cell.length_a   1.000
_cell.length_b   1.000
_cell.length_c   1.000
_cell.angle_alpha   90.00
_cell.angle_beta   90.00
_cell.angle_gamma   90.00
#
_symmetry.space_group_name_H-M   'P 1'
#
loop_
_entity.id
_entity.type
_entity.pdbx_description
1 polymer ?
#
loop_
_entity_poly.entity_id
_entity_poly.type
_entity_poly.pdbx_seq_one_letter_code
_entity_poly.pdbx_strand_id
1 'polypeptide(L)' 'MSDPLAPVRIDPDGIYDDGTLVLSLGLTHAALQRERSRGRLRHTRSGRRILYRGQWVLDWLDSTAAETRREVPHGD' A
#
# COMPACT_ATOMS: atom_id res chain seq x y z
N MET A 1 25.24 2.94 2.40
CA MET A 1 24.30 2.08 2.77
C MET A 1 23.14 2.72 3.33
N SER A 2 22.10 2.41 2.85
CA SER A 2 20.93 3.04 3.34
C SER A 2 20.65 2.58 4.74
N ASP A 3 19.88 3.33 5.42
CA ASP A 3 19.47 2.97 6.73
C ASP A 3 18.09 2.37 6.64
N PRO A 4 17.99 1.09 6.61
CA PRO A 4 16.70 0.46 6.43
C PRO A 4 15.86 0.46 7.68
N LEU A 5 16.38 1.01 8.75
CA LEU A 5 15.73 0.82 10.01
C LEU A 5 14.73 1.88 10.39
N ALA A 6 14.74 3.00 9.68
CA ALA A 6 13.79 4.05 9.99
C ALA A 6 12.41 3.59 9.57
N PRO A 7 11.48 3.42 10.49
CA PRO A 7 10.15 2.96 10.11
C PRO A 7 9.41 4.05 9.36
N VAL A 8 8.64 3.61 8.39
CA VAL A 8 7.73 4.50 7.69
C VAL A 8 6.40 4.44 8.42
N ARG A 9 5.82 5.59 8.66
CA ARG A 9 4.53 5.66 9.33
C ARG A 9 3.47 6.08 8.35
N ILE A 10 2.35 5.36 8.38
CA ILE A 10 1.17 5.76 7.65
C ILE A 10 0.15 6.23 8.67
N ASP A 11 -0.21 7.50 8.58
CA ASP A 11 -1.20 8.08 9.48
C ASP A 11 -2.58 7.63 9.02
N PRO A 12 -3.34 6.93 9.84
CA PRO A 12 -4.67 6.45 9.41
C PRO A 12 -5.59 7.57 8.97
N ASP A 13 -5.39 8.76 9.49
CA ASP A 13 -6.22 9.90 9.14
C ASP A 13 -5.60 10.76 8.03
N GLY A 14 -4.42 10.39 7.57
CA GLY A 14 -3.76 11.14 6.51
C GLY A 14 -4.33 10.81 5.14
N ILE A 15 -4.06 11.69 4.20
CA ILE A 15 -4.47 11.50 2.82
C ILE A 15 -3.21 11.40 1.98
N TYR A 16 -3.15 10.38 1.16
CA TYR A 16 -1.98 10.08 0.36
C TYR A 16 -2.35 9.96 -1.11
N ASP A 17 -1.40 10.26 -1.99
CA ASP A 17 -1.59 10.01 -3.41
C ASP A 17 -0.59 8.94 -3.85
N ASP A 18 -0.68 8.55 -5.12
CA ASP A 18 0.20 7.51 -5.66
C ASP A 18 1.67 7.87 -5.46
N GLY A 19 2.03 9.10 -5.78
CA GLY A 19 3.43 9.50 -5.68
C GLY A 19 3.97 9.37 -4.28
N THR A 20 3.19 9.78 -3.30
CA THR A 20 3.59 9.68 -1.91
C THR A 20 3.77 8.23 -1.49
N LEU A 21 2.84 7.37 -1.88
CA LEU A 21 2.94 5.96 -1.52
C LEU A 21 4.11 5.27 -2.21
N VAL A 22 4.36 5.62 -3.47
CA VAL A 22 5.50 5.07 -4.19
C VAL A 22 6.79 5.41 -3.45
N LEU A 23 6.95 6.65 -3.06
CA LEU A 23 8.15 7.07 -2.37
C LEU A 23 8.25 6.50 -0.95
N SER A 24 7.15 6.52 -0.24
CA SER A 24 7.17 6.10 1.15
C SER A 24 7.34 4.61 1.33
N LEU A 25 6.69 3.84 0.46
CA LEU A 25 6.67 2.39 0.63
C LEU A 25 7.53 1.65 -0.38
N GLY A 26 8.18 2.37 -1.27
CA GLY A 26 9.03 1.73 -2.27
C GLY A 26 8.26 0.92 -3.29
N LEU A 27 7.04 1.32 -3.57
CA LEU A 27 6.20 0.62 -4.52
C LEU A 27 6.32 1.23 -5.89
N THR A 28 5.77 0.56 -6.88
CA THR A 28 5.68 1.11 -8.23
C THR A 28 4.25 1.55 -8.49
N HIS A 29 4.08 2.46 -9.44
CA HIS A 29 2.74 2.85 -9.85
C HIS A 29 1.97 1.66 -10.40
N ALA A 30 2.66 0.78 -11.11
CA ALA A 30 2.01 -0.41 -11.66
C ALA A 30 1.46 -1.31 -10.57
N ALA A 31 2.22 -1.44 -9.48
CA ALA A 31 1.76 -2.27 -8.36
C ALA A 31 0.50 -1.68 -7.72
N LEU A 32 0.50 -0.35 -7.52
CA LEU A 32 -0.67 0.29 -6.95
C LEU A 32 -1.89 0.15 -7.87
N GLN A 33 -1.68 0.34 -9.16
CA GLN A 33 -2.76 0.22 -10.12
C GLN A 33 -3.34 -1.19 -10.12
N ARG A 34 -2.47 -2.18 -10.06
CA ARG A 34 -2.92 -3.57 -10.03
C ARG A 34 -3.76 -3.85 -8.80
N GLU A 35 -3.34 -3.36 -7.65
CA GLU A 35 -4.08 -3.60 -6.42
C GLU A 35 -5.43 -2.87 -6.43
N ARG A 36 -5.47 -1.67 -6.99
CA ARG A 36 -6.73 -0.96 -7.14
C ARG A 36 -7.68 -1.73 -8.07
N SER A 37 -7.14 -2.21 -9.18
CA SER A 37 -7.95 -2.93 -10.17
C SER A 37 -8.54 -4.21 -9.62
N ARG A 38 -7.83 -4.82 -8.70
CA ARG A 38 -8.29 -6.05 -8.06
C ARG A 38 -9.26 -5.80 -6.91
N GLY A 39 -9.48 -4.54 -6.60
CA GLY A 39 -10.35 -4.19 -5.50
C GLY A 39 -9.76 -4.41 -4.13
N ARG A 40 -8.46 -4.60 -4.05
CA ARG A 40 -7.80 -4.83 -2.78
C ARG A 40 -7.42 -3.55 -2.06
N LEU A 41 -7.09 -2.52 -2.82
CA LEU A 41 -6.66 -1.25 -2.25
C LEU A 41 -7.75 -0.22 -2.50
N ARG A 42 -8.39 0.17 -1.44
CA ARG A 42 -9.47 1.13 -1.50
C ARG A 42 -8.90 2.50 -1.84
N HIS A 43 -9.60 3.23 -2.65
CA HIS A 43 -9.15 4.53 -3.08
C HIS A 43 -10.36 5.40 -3.44
N THR A 44 -10.11 6.68 -3.62
CA THR A 44 -11.10 7.58 -4.14
C THR A 44 -10.47 8.40 -5.25
N ARG A 45 -11.28 8.84 -6.17
CA ARG A 45 -10.79 9.65 -7.27
C ARG A 45 -11.29 11.07 -7.08
N SER A 46 -10.37 12.01 -7.13
CA SER A 46 -10.71 13.42 -7.03
C SER A 46 -10.13 14.11 -8.26
N GLY A 47 -10.99 14.37 -9.24
CA GLY A 47 -10.53 14.88 -10.52
C GLY A 47 -9.64 13.86 -11.19
N ARG A 48 -8.40 14.24 -11.44
CA ARG A 48 -7.44 13.33 -12.08
C ARG A 48 -6.55 12.60 -11.09
N ARG A 49 -6.76 12.87 -9.81
CA ARG A 49 -5.89 12.30 -8.79
C ARG A 49 -6.57 11.12 -8.13
N ILE A 50 -5.77 10.14 -7.82
CA ILE A 50 -6.19 9.01 -7.00
C ILE A 50 -5.71 9.29 -5.59
N LEU A 51 -6.59 9.22 -4.64
CA LEU A 51 -6.27 9.51 -3.25
C LEU A 51 -6.58 8.31 -2.38
N TYR A 52 -5.82 8.16 -1.33
CA TYR A 52 -5.96 7.06 -0.38
C TYR A 52 -6.03 7.64 1.02
N ARG A 53 -6.95 7.10 1.79
CA ARG A 53 -6.93 7.39 3.21
C ARG A 53 -5.92 6.45 3.85
N GLY A 54 -5.15 6.94 4.80
CA GLY A 54 -4.13 6.12 5.44
C GLY A 54 -4.68 4.81 6.00
N GLN A 55 -5.87 4.85 6.58
CA GLN A 55 -6.47 3.63 7.11
C GLN A 55 -6.67 2.59 6.02
N TRP A 56 -7.04 3.02 4.81
CA TRP A 56 -7.23 2.08 3.70
C TRP A 56 -5.92 1.42 3.30
N VAL A 57 -4.84 2.17 3.36
CA VAL A 57 -3.51 1.63 3.06
C VAL A 57 -3.12 0.60 4.10
N LEU A 58 -3.38 0.90 5.36
CA LEU A 58 -3.07 -0.03 6.46
C LEU A 58 -3.90 -1.30 6.34
N ASP A 59 -5.18 -1.16 6.03
CA ASP A 59 -6.05 -2.33 5.84
C ASP A 59 -5.56 -3.19 4.69
N TRP A 60 -5.12 -2.55 3.62
CA TRP A 60 -4.57 -3.26 2.47
C TRP A 60 -3.31 -4.03 2.85
N LEU A 61 -2.44 -3.41 3.61
CA LEU A 61 -1.22 -4.09 4.05
C LEU A 61 -1.54 -5.31 4.90
N ASP A 62 -2.52 -5.19 5.77
CA ASP A 62 -2.92 -6.30 6.61
C ASP A 62 -3.51 -7.43 5.79
N SER A 63 -4.33 -7.10 4.81
CA SER A 63 -4.93 -8.10 3.93
C SER A 63 -3.87 -8.81 3.11
N THR A 64 -2.91 -8.04 2.60
CA THR A 64 -1.84 -8.61 1.79
C THR A 64 -0.96 -9.52 2.62
N ALA A 65 -0.70 -9.15 3.85
CA ALA A 65 0.08 -9.97 4.76
C ALA A 65 -0.59 -11.31 5.01
N ALA A 66 -1.90 -11.29 5.18
CA ALA A 66 -2.65 -12.52 5.40
C ALA A 66 -2.58 -13.43 4.19
N GLU A 67 -2.70 -12.85 2.99
CA GLU A 67 -2.60 -13.62 1.77
C GLU A 67 -1.21 -14.22 1.58
N THR A 68 -0.20 -13.42 1.86
CA THR A 68 1.17 -13.88 1.72
C THR A 68 1.44 -15.03 2.67
N ARG A 69 0.94 -14.93 3.88
CA ARG A 69 1.13 -15.98 4.85
C ARG A 69 0.46 -17.27 4.40
N ARG A 70 -0.71 -17.14 3.79
CA ARG A 70 -1.46 -18.30 3.35
C ARG A 70 -0.77 -18.98 2.18
N GLU A 71 -0.11 -18.21 1.34
CA GLU A 71 0.55 -18.73 0.17
C GLU A 71 1.93 -19.29 0.45
N VAL A 72 2.52 -18.98 1.57
CA VAL A 72 3.86 -19.40 1.85
C VAL A 72 3.88 -20.92 1.90
N PRO A 73 4.66 -21.48 1.09
CA PRO A 73 4.80 -22.92 1.08
C PRO A 73 5.41 -23.37 2.36
N HIS A 74 5.45 -23.92 2.71
CA HIS A 74 6.06 -24.10 3.68
C HIS A 74 7.08 -24.71 3.58
N GLY A 75 7.44 -24.69 3.63
CA GLY A 75 8.26 -25.06 3.52
C GLY A 75 8.98 -25.40 4.04
N ASP A 76 8.99 -25.55 4.27
CA ASP A 76 9.69 -25.57 4.70
C ASP A 76 9.72 -25.90 5.09
#